data_351c4f18099c10a0ad052a1baeb60fd7
#
_entry.id   351c4f18099c10a0ad052a1baeb60fd7
#
_cell.length_a   1.000
_cell.length_b   1.000
_cell.length_c   1.000
_cell.angle_alpha   90.00
_cell.angle_beta   90.00
_cell.angle_gamma   90.00
#
_symmetry.space_group_name_H-M   'P 1'
#
loop_
_entity.id
_entity.type
_entity.pdbx_description
1 polymer ?
#
loop_
_entity_poly.entity_id
_entity_poly.type
_entity_poly.pdbx_seq_one_letter_code
_entity_poly.pdbx_strand_id
1 'polypeptide(L)'
;MTTARCNPLWQPIPCPLSDIEGLESWLGDMAAQGLVPVTIGQNFARFRCSQPKAVRYRLNAKPAPETFLESAPGTPDGEERALAQECGWYYVTAVGDFFLYACEDSDAPELNTDPQVQALSLRYAKRQVFAPAGLLAYWLVTFWVRYAMGVWHTPVIDFVELGWLSFCYLGLLAAALVSVVHNTVLLYRFSARLTRGAEPERHKNWRKGAGRYLVGRVLAALLFVLTIVWTFAGSAMEKSRHGSIPLEDYTAPLPFAALDDYAGQPVALDADAAPVASFVLVQRLPLAPTFIKYEAHGQAGANGLRGALYVEYYECITPQLAQTMYREGKANGLHNFPETAADAANGSIYCRTLVDGNKVLRVLLFQYQEEQIPLQELEAICKSGFAASGKSA
;
A
#
# COMPACT_ATOMS: atom_id res chain seq x y z
N MET A 1 37.32 38.22 -13.87
CA MET A 1 37.03 36.86 -13.39
C MET A 1 35.56 36.63 -13.55
N THR A 2 35.17 35.95 -14.61
CA THR A 2 33.76 35.63 -14.94
C THR A 2 33.30 34.53 -14.01
N THR A 3 32.50 34.89 -13.00
CA THR A 3 31.76 33.92 -12.19
C THR A 3 30.76 33.23 -13.10
N ALA A 4 31.11 32.05 -13.59
CA ALA A 4 30.16 31.17 -14.27
C ALA A 4 28.95 30.99 -13.34
N ARG A 5 27.78 31.48 -13.76
CA ARG A 5 26.49 31.22 -13.06
C ARG A 5 26.20 29.73 -13.19
N CYS A 6 26.72 28.96 -12.23
CA CYS A 6 26.35 27.57 -12.09
C CYS A 6 24.92 27.53 -11.55
N ASN A 7 24.01 26.97 -12.31
CA ASN A 7 22.66 26.75 -11.85
C ASN A 7 22.67 25.79 -10.65
N PRO A 8 21.78 25.97 -9.67
CA PRO A 8 21.71 25.08 -8.52
C PRO A 8 21.52 23.64 -8.97
N LEU A 9 22.44 22.78 -8.56
CA LEU A 9 22.46 21.37 -8.95
C LEU A 9 21.72 20.54 -7.91
N TRP A 10 20.73 19.77 -8.34
CA TRP A 10 20.06 18.78 -7.52
C TRP A 10 20.75 17.43 -7.64
N GLN A 11 21.07 16.83 -6.49
CA GLN A 11 21.68 15.50 -6.43
C GLN A 11 20.81 14.58 -5.57
N PRO A 12 20.58 13.31 -5.98
CA PRO A 12 19.94 12.33 -5.14
C PRO A 12 20.85 11.98 -3.96
N ILE A 13 20.29 11.88 -2.76
CA ILE A 13 21.00 11.49 -1.56
C ILE A 13 21.32 9.99 -1.65
N PRO A 14 22.59 9.57 -1.58
CA PRO A 14 23.00 8.20 -1.88
C PRO A 14 22.85 7.21 -0.72
N CYS A 15 22.48 7.70 0.47
CA CYS A 15 22.33 6.91 1.68
C CYS A 15 21.13 7.41 2.51
N PRO A 16 20.57 6.60 3.41
CA PRO A 16 19.52 7.06 4.32
C PRO A 16 20.03 8.19 5.25
N LEU A 17 19.15 9.09 5.65
CA LEU A 17 19.49 10.16 6.60
C LEU A 17 19.91 9.61 7.98
N SER A 18 19.54 8.38 8.31
CA SER A 18 19.98 7.66 9.50
C SER A 18 21.42 7.12 9.43
N ASP A 19 22.02 7.12 8.22
CA ASP A 19 23.44 6.84 8.04
C ASP A 19 24.27 8.12 8.15
N ILE A 20 24.41 8.61 9.37
CA ILE A 20 25.09 9.88 9.71
C ILE A 20 26.48 9.94 9.11
N GLU A 21 27.30 8.91 9.35
CA GLU A 21 28.69 8.84 8.88
C GLU A 21 28.78 8.80 7.35
N GLY A 22 27.85 8.07 6.70
CA GLY A 22 27.79 8.04 5.24
C GLY A 22 27.42 9.38 4.63
N LEU A 23 26.46 10.08 5.25
CA LEU A 23 25.99 11.38 4.78
C LEU A 23 27.05 12.47 4.96
N GLU A 24 27.73 12.51 6.12
CA GLU A 24 28.86 13.44 6.38
C GLU A 24 29.99 13.24 5.38
N SER A 25 30.38 11.98 5.13
CA SER A 25 31.44 11.64 4.16
C SER A 25 31.05 12.02 2.72
N TRP A 26 29.78 11.80 2.33
CA TRP A 26 29.28 12.19 1.03
C TRP A 26 29.31 13.71 0.81
N LEU A 27 28.88 14.49 1.81
CA LEU A 27 28.89 15.94 1.74
C LEU A 27 30.33 16.48 1.64
N GLY A 28 31.28 15.88 2.36
CA GLY A 28 32.72 16.20 2.24
C GLY A 28 33.27 15.96 0.83
N ASP A 29 32.92 14.79 0.23
CA ASP A 29 33.29 14.48 -1.15
C ASP A 29 32.67 15.45 -2.18
N MET A 30 31.43 15.93 -1.92
CA MET A 30 30.80 16.94 -2.77
C MET A 30 31.49 18.29 -2.67
N ALA A 31 31.87 18.71 -1.46
CA ALA A 31 32.62 19.96 -1.25
C ALA A 31 34.01 19.93 -1.93
N ALA A 32 34.69 18.78 -1.89
CA ALA A 32 35.95 18.57 -2.60
C ALA A 32 35.79 18.67 -4.13
N GLN A 33 34.58 18.49 -4.66
CA GLN A 33 34.24 18.70 -6.07
C GLN A 33 33.72 20.14 -6.34
N GLY A 34 33.69 21.02 -5.35
CA GLY A 34 33.20 22.38 -5.49
C GLY A 34 31.66 22.50 -5.37
N LEU A 35 30.99 21.53 -4.74
CA LEU A 35 29.56 21.52 -4.51
C LEU A 35 29.26 21.72 -3.03
N VAL A 36 28.71 22.88 -2.67
CA VAL A 36 28.34 23.24 -1.28
C VAL A 36 26.84 23.05 -1.09
N PRO A 37 26.38 22.29 -0.07
CA PRO A 37 24.96 22.07 0.18
C PRO A 37 24.26 23.38 0.62
N VAL A 38 23.07 23.61 0.08
CA VAL A 38 22.20 24.74 0.44
C VAL A 38 20.98 24.24 1.21
N THR A 39 20.35 23.17 0.71
CA THR A 39 19.22 22.51 1.37
C THR A 39 19.33 21.02 1.16
N ILE A 40 19.00 20.26 2.18
CA ILE A 40 18.99 18.80 2.13
C ILE A 40 17.60 18.33 2.55
N GLY A 41 16.87 17.74 1.58
CA GLY A 41 15.58 17.11 1.82
C GLY A 41 15.72 15.63 2.21
N GLN A 42 14.64 14.89 2.10
CA GLN A 42 14.68 13.44 2.36
C GLN A 42 15.27 12.64 1.19
N ASN A 43 15.11 13.14 -0.03
CA ASN A 43 15.41 12.41 -1.26
C ASN A 43 16.50 13.06 -2.10
N PHE A 44 16.56 14.38 -2.08
CA PHE A 44 17.47 15.18 -2.89
C PHE A 44 18.10 16.27 -2.05
N ALA A 45 19.34 16.59 -2.37
CA ALA A 45 20.05 17.74 -1.85
C ALA A 45 20.29 18.76 -2.98
N ARG A 46 20.15 20.03 -2.65
CA ARG A 46 20.43 21.14 -3.54
C ARG A 46 21.79 21.73 -3.20
N PHE A 47 22.63 21.82 -4.21
CA PHE A 47 23.98 22.35 -4.09
C PHE A 47 24.13 23.66 -4.89
N ARG A 48 25.04 24.50 -4.41
CA ARG A 48 25.59 25.61 -5.20
C ARG A 48 27.02 25.27 -5.59
N CYS A 49 27.47 25.75 -6.74
CA CYS A 49 28.86 25.64 -7.13
C CYS A 49 29.71 26.64 -6.34
N SER A 50 30.86 26.19 -5.93
CA SER A 50 31.89 26.95 -5.24
C SER A 50 33.27 26.49 -5.72
N GLN A 51 34.34 27.07 -5.22
CA GLN A 51 35.67 26.50 -5.43
C GLN A 51 35.78 25.18 -4.66
N PRO A 52 36.45 24.16 -5.24
CA PRO A 52 36.74 22.92 -4.54
C PRO A 52 37.49 23.21 -3.23
N LYS A 53 36.93 22.70 -2.12
CA LYS A 53 37.51 22.88 -0.78
C LYS A 53 37.35 21.59 0.03
N ALA A 54 38.31 21.31 0.90
CA ALA A 54 38.16 20.31 1.94
C ALA A 54 37.30 20.92 3.05
N VAL A 55 36.06 20.44 3.20
CA VAL A 55 35.13 20.90 4.23
C VAL A 55 34.70 19.70 5.05
N ARG A 56 34.80 19.80 6.36
CA ARG A 56 34.28 18.81 7.29
C ARG A 56 32.81 19.13 7.58
N TYR A 57 31.95 18.15 7.45
CA TYR A 57 30.51 18.25 7.81
C TYR A 57 30.22 17.41 9.03
N ARG A 58 29.35 17.90 9.91
CA ARG A 58 28.86 17.18 11.09
C ARG A 58 27.37 17.36 11.26
N LEU A 59 26.71 16.27 11.58
CA LEU A 59 25.30 16.23 11.91
C LEU A 59 25.12 16.18 13.42
N ASN A 60 24.56 17.26 13.98
CA ASN A 60 24.19 17.32 15.39
C ASN A 60 22.68 17.05 15.52
N ALA A 61 22.29 16.20 16.46
CA ALA A 61 20.88 15.86 16.67
C ALA A 61 20.12 17.08 17.20
N LYS A 62 18.91 17.30 16.68
CA LYS A 62 18.01 18.33 17.17
C LYS A 62 17.55 18.00 18.59
N PRO A 63 17.35 19.01 19.45
CA PRO A 63 16.73 18.82 20.75
C PRO A 63 15.29 18.32 20.58
N ALA A 64 14.83 17.53 21.54
CA ALA A 64 13.44 17.13 21.56
C ALA A 64 12.54 18.35 21.77
N PRO A 65 11.38 18.45 21.10
CA PRO A 65 10.42 19.50 21.39
C PRO A 65 9.87 19.34 22.81
N GLU A 66 9.47 20.45 23.42
CA GLU A 66 8.95 20.46 24.80
C GLU A 66 7.63 19.70 24.90
N THR A 67 6.79 19.80 23.89
CA THR A 67 5.50 19.11 23.84
C THR A 67 5.40 18.15 22.65
N PHE A 68 4.54 17.16 22.75
CA PHE A 68 4.32 16.17 21.69
C PHE A 68 3.75 16.78 20.39
N LEU A 69 3.05 17.92 20.49
CA LEU A 69 2.41 18.60 19.35
C LEU A 69 3.34 19.58 18.65
N GLU A 70 4.46 19.91 19.26
CA GLU A 70 5.45 20.82 18.67
C GLU A 70 6.40 20.06 17.75
N SER A 71 6.78 20.71 16.67
CA SER A 71 7.85 20.23 15.80
C SER A 71 9.21 20.61 16.39
N ALA A 72 10.21 19.74 16.18
CA ALA A 72 11.59 20.10 16.52
C ALA A 72 12.00 21.42 15.85
N PRO A 73 12.85 22.22 16.49
CA PRO A 73 13.24 23.53 15.97
C PRO A 73 13.87 23.41 14.57
N GLY A 74 13.56 24.38 13.70
CA GLY A 74 14.11 24.46 12.34
C GLY A 74 15.55 24.92 12.27
N THR A 75 15.99 25.66 13.32
CA THR A 75 17.35 26.21 13.46
C THR A 75 17.88 25.96 14.87
N PRO A 76 19.20 25.81 15.02
CA PRO A 76 19.80 25.71 16.35
C PRO A 76 19.59 26.98 17.16
N ASP A 77 19.59 26.84 18.48
CA ASP A 77 19.52 27.97 19.39
C ASP A 77 20.71 28.96 19.22
N GLY A 78 20.49 30.21 19.65
CA GLY A 78 21.52 31.25 19.54
C GLY A 78 22.81 30.92 20.30
N GLU A 79 22.70 30.34 21.49
CA GLU A 79 23.83 29.90 22.29
C GLU A 79 24.57 28.73 21.64
N GLU A 80 23.85 27.69 21.16
CA GLU A 80 24.45 26.55 20.46
C GLU A 80 25.23 27.03 19.22
N ARG A 81 24.63 27.96 18.47
CA ARG A 81 25.25 28.50 17.26
C ARG A 81 26.53 29.31 17.61
N ALA A 82 26.48 30.12 18.65
CA ALA A 82 27.64 30.92 19.08
C ALA A 82 28.79 30.00 19.54
N LEU A 83 28.51 29.02 20.38
CA LEU A 83 29.50 28.02 20.82
C LEU A 83 30.13 27.25 19.66
N ALA A 84 29.30 26.80 18.73
CA ALA A 84 29.80 26.11 17.54
C ALA A 84 30.72 27.03 16.71
N GLN A 85 30.37 28.32 16.58
CA GLN A 85 31.11 29.30 15.82
C GLN A 85 32.46 29.63 16.46
N GLU A 86 32.54 29.69 17.78
CA GLU A 86 33.79 29.86 18.53
C GLU A 86 34.75 28.69 18.28
N CYS A 87 34.22 27.47 18.07
CA CYS A 87 34.98 26.29 17.70
C CYS A 87 35.27 26.15 16.18
N GLY A 88 34.95 27.18 15.37
CA GLY A 88 35.17 27.16 13.91
C GLY A 88 34.11 26.44 13.10
N TRP A 89 32.96 26.05 13.71
CA TRP A 89 31.86 25.41 13.05
C TRP A 89 30.72 26.38 12.74
N TYR A 90 30.18 26.37 11.55
CA TYR A 90 29.04 27.19 11.16
C TYR A 90 27.86 26.36 10.73
N TYR A 91 26.68 26.79 11.15
CA TYR A 91 25.41 26.14 10.77
C TYR A 91 25.12 26.35 9.28
N VAL A 92 24.76 25.28 8.58
CA VAL A 92 24.43 25.28 7.15
C VAL A 92 22.93 25.17 6.92
N THR A 93 22.32 24.09 7.39
CA THR A 93 20.88 23.81 7.20
C THR A 93 20.42 22.70 8.14
N ALA A 94 19.09 22.55 8.27
CA ALA A 94 18.49 21.38 8.92
C ALA A 94 18.37 20.21 7.94
N VAL A 95 18.58 18.98 8.43
CA VAL A 95 18.52 17.75 7.67
C VAL A 95 17.73 16.70 8.47
N GLY A 96 16.46 16.52 8.20
CA GLY A 96 15.60 15.64 9.02
C GLY A 96 15.66 16.04 10.51
N ASP A 97 16.05 15.10 11.36
CA ASP A 97 16.18 15.30 12.81
C ASP A 97 17.54 15.83 13.25
N PHE A 98 18.32 16.42 12.33
CA PHE A 98 19.67 16.88 12.56
C PHE A 98 19.86 18.32 12.10
N PHE A 99 20.82 19.03 12.72
CA PHE A 99 21.43 20.25 12.22
C PHE A 99 22.76 19.92 11.53
N LEU A 100 22.97 20.47 10.35
CA LEU A 100 24.22 20.33 9.61
C LEU A 100 25.14 21.50 9.91
N TYR A 101 26.31 21.20 10.41
CA TYR A 101 27.42 22.13 10.61
C TYR A 101 28.55 21.83 9.62
N ALA A 102 29.28 22.88 9.28
CA ALA A 102 30.44 22.78 8.39
C ALA A 102 31.63 23.50 9.03
N CYS A 103 32.84 22.99 8.77
CA CYS A 103 34.09 23.59 9.18
C CYS A 103 35.13 23.47 8.06
N GLU A 104 35.77 24.57 7.68
CA GLU A 104 36.82 24.63 6.66
C GLU A 104 38.22 24.45 7.24
N ASP A 105 38.37 24.63 8.56
CA ASP A 105 39.65 24.48 9.25
C ASP A 105 39.89 23.03 9.66
N SER A 106 41.01 22.46 9.19
CA SER A 106 41.42 21.07 9.51
C SER A 106 41.80 20.90 10.98
N ASP A 107 42.28 21.98 11.62
CA ASP A 107 42.85 21.95 12.97
C ASP A 107 41.81 22.32 14.04
N ALA A 108 40.62 22.78 13.62
CA ALA A 108 39.53 23.07 14.53
C ALA A 108 39.11 21.85 15.33
N PRO A 109 38.77 21.99 16.63
CA PRO A 109 38.30 20.88 17.44
C PRO A 109 37.02 20.28 16.88
N GLU A 110 36.76 19.02 17.17
CA GLU A 110 35.51 18.38 16.75
C GLU A 110 34.30 18.97 17.45
N LEU A 111 33.17 19.08 16.74
CA LEU A 111 31.92 19.62 17.24
C LEU A 111 31.41 18.84 18.46
N ASN A 112 31.56 17.52 18.43
CA ASN A 112 31.20 16.62 19.51
C ASN A 112 32.45 15.84 19.94
N THR A 113 33.02 16.21 21.07
CA THR A 113 34.25 15.60 21.62
C THR A 113 33.96 14.34 22.43
N ASP A 114 32.77 14.21 23.01
CA ASP A 114 32.38 13.08 23.82
C ASP A 114 31.35 12.18 23.06
N PRO A 115 31.76 10.95 22.66
CA PRO A 115 30.86 10.03 21.98
C PRO A 115 29.62 9.64 22.81
N GLN A 116 29.76 9.59 24.16
CA GLN A 116 28.64 9.21 25.04
C GLN A 116 27.58 10.32 25.09
N VAL A 117 27.99 11.58 25.14
CA VAL A 117 27.09 12.74 25.06
C VAL A 117 26.39 12.76 23.70
N GLN A 118 27.13 12.52 22.62
CA GLN A 118 26.56 12.38 21.28
C GLN A 118 25.54 11.23 21.19
N ALA A 119 25.80 10.09 21.84
CA ALA A 119 24.84 8.98 21.88
C ALA A 119 23.53 9.35 22.61
N LEU A 120 23.62 10.18 23.64
CA LEU A 120 22.46 10.68 24.39
C LEU A 120 21.64 11.68 23.54
N SER A 121 22.28 12.59 22.80
CA SER A 121 21.59 13.55 21.93
C SER A 121 20.75 12.84 20.84
N LEU A 122 21.12 11.63 20.41
CA LEU A 122 20.38 10.84 19.43
C LEU A 122 19.05 10.27 19.94
N ARG A 123 18.66 10.49 21.21
CA ARG A 123 17.41 9.92 21.77
C ARG A 123 16.18 10.36 21.00
N TYR A 124 16.11 11.63 20.61
CA TYR A 124 15.01 12.16 19.82
C TYR A 124 14.98 11.54 18.41
N ALA A 125 16.07 11.55 17.69
CA ALA A 125 16.18 10.96 16.36
C ALA A 125 15.82 9.46 16.36
N LYS A 126 16.25 8.70 17.39
CA LYS A 126 15.84 7.30 17.56
C LYS A 126 14.33 7.15 17.72
N ARG A 127 13.69 8.03 18.47
CA ARG A 127 12.22 8.02 18.64
C ARG A 127 11.51 8.29 17.30
N GLN A 128 12.01 9.24 16.52
CA GLN A 128 11.42 9.62 15.23
C GLN A 128 11.52 8.51 14.17
N VAL A 129 12.58 7.71 14.19
CA VAL A 129 12.71 6.55 13.29
C VAL A 129 11.58 5.54 13.49
N PHE A 130 10.97 5.47 14.67
CA PHE A 130 9.83 4.60 14.94
C PHE A 130 8.47 5.20 14.55
N ALA A 131 8.36 6.49 14.26
CA ALA A 131 7.08 7.11 13.90
C ALA A 131 6.41 6.42 12.70
N PRO A 132 7.13 6.09 11.60
CA PRO A 132 6.56 5.31 10.50
C PRO A 132 6.14 3.89 10.91
N ALA A 133 6.88 3.24 11.81
CA ALA A 133 6.49 1.93 12.34
C ALA A 133 5.21 2.00 13.17
N GLY A 134 5.04 3.07 13.95
CA GLY A 134 3.82 3.35 14.71
C GLY A 134 2.61 3.52 13.79
N LEU A 135 2.76 4.23 12.67
CA LEU A 135 1.73 4.40 11.67
C LEU A 135 1.36 3.05 11.01
N LEU A 136 2.36 2.25 10.63
CA LEU A 136 2.12 0.90 10.08
C LEU A 136 1.41 0.00 11.10
N ALA A 137 1.83 0.02 12.36
CA ALA A 137 1.17 -0.72 13.44
C ALA A 137 -0.28 -0.26 13.65
N TYR A 138 -0.54 1.04 13.63
CA TYR A 138 -1.88 1.61 13.70
C TYR A 138 -2.78 1.08 12.56
N TRP A 139 -2.29 1.08 11.32
CA TRP A 139 -3.03 0.53 10.18
C TRP A 139 -3.29 -0.97 10.30
N LEU A 140 -2.32 -1.74 10.77
CA LEU A 140 -2.49 -3.18 11.01
C LEU A 140 -3.51 -3.45 12.12
N VAL A 141 -3.44 -2.70 13.22
CA VAL A 141 -4.39 -2.84 14.35
C VAL A 141 -5.80 -2.45 13.89
N THR A 142 -5.94 -1.31 13.19
CA THR A 142 -7.27 -0.89 12.68
C THR A 142 -7.83 -1.88 11.67
N PHE A 143 -6.99 -2.47 10.81
CA PHE A 143 -7.39 -3.57 9.92
C PHE A 143 -7.97 -4.74 10.72
N TRP A 144 -7.23 -5.25 11.72
CA TRP A 144 -7.67 -6.35 12.56
C TRP A 144 -8.91 -6.04 13.38
N VAL A 145 -9.00 -4.84 13.94
CA VAL A 145 -10.19 -4.39 14.69
C VAL A 145 -11.40 -4.36 13.78
N ARG A 146 -11.29 -3.77 12.58
CA ARG A 146 -12.41 -3.73 11.62
C ARG A 146 -12.84 -5.11 11.17
N TYR A 147 -11.90 -6.02 10.96
CA TYR A 147 -12.20 -7.41 10.66
C TYR A 147 -12.90 -8.11 11.84
N ALA A 148 -12.38 -7.99 13.06
CA ALA A 148 -12.95 -8.60 14.27
C ALA A 148 -14.33 -8.01 14.64
N MET A 149 -14.56 -6.73 14.34
CA MET A 149 -15.88 -6.07 14.56
C MET A 149 -16.89 -6.34 13.43
N GLY A 150 -16.50 -7.11 12.42
CA GLY A 150 -17.35 -7.39 11.27
C GLY A 150 -17.64 -6.16 10.39
N VAL A 151 -16.79 -5.13 10.42
CA VAL A 151 -16.89 -3.97 9.53
C VAL A 151 -16.29 -4.25 8.17
N TRP A 152 -15.32 -5.15 8.12
CA TRP A 152 -14.73 -5.67 6.89
C TRP A 152 -15.04 -7.16 6.81
N HIS A 153 -16.00 -7.50 6.00
CA HIS A 153 -16.61 -8.82 6.02
C HIS A 153 -15.88 -9.86 5.18
N THR A 154 -15.26 -9.45 4.06
CA THR A 154 -14.70 -10.36 3.05
C THR A 154 -13.27 -10.02 2.63
N PRO A 155 -12.29 -9.90 3.56
CA PRO A 155 -10.95 -9.41 3.24
C PRO A 155 -10.19 -10.30 2.24
N VAL A 156 -10.39 -11.61 2.23
CA VAL A 156 -9.72 -12.51 1.27
C VAL A 156 -10.36 -12.43 -0.10
N ILE A 157 -11.69 -12.34 -0.16
CA ILE A 157 -12.43 -12.16 -1.43
C ILE A 157 -12.02 -10.81 -2.03
N ASP A 158 -12.08 -9.71 -1.26
CA ASP A 158 -11.69 -8.38 -1.71
C ASP A 158 -10.21 -8.35 -2.18
N PHE A 159 -9.33 -9.07 -1.48
CA PHE A 159 -7.93 -9.20 -1.87
C PHE A 159 -7.77 -9.90 -3.24
N VAL A 160 -8.56 -10.93 -3.49
CA VAL A 160 -8.55 -11.65 -4.78
C VAL A 160 -9.10 -10.75 -5.89
N GLU A 161 -10.21 -10.05 -5.64
CA GLU A 161 -10.86 -9.15 -6.62
C GLU A 161 -10.02 -7.94 -6.99
N LEU A 162 -9.25 -7.37 -6.05
CA LEU A 162 -8.27 -6.32 -6.34
C LEU A 162 -7.18 -6.77 -7.31
N GLY A 163 -7.00 -8.07 -7.51
CA GLY A 163 -6.10 -8.64 -8.51
C GLY A 163 -4.64 -8.20 -8.31
N TRP A 164 -4.01 -7.65 -9.36
CA TRP A 164 -2.61 -7.18 -9.30
C TRP A 164 -2.39 -6.03 -8.33
N LEU A 165 -3.42 -5.23 -8.04
CA LEU A 165 -3.34 -4.11 -7.11
C LEU A 165 -3.01 -4.57 -5.68
N SER A 166 -3.53 -5.74 -5.26
CA SER A 166 -3.21 -6.34 -3.97
C SER A 166 -1.71 -6.60 -3.79
N PHE A 167 -1.05 -7.10 -4.85
CA PHE A 167 0.39 -7.32 -4.84
C PHE A 167 1.18 -6.02 -4.83
N CYS A 168 0.68 -4.97 -5.49
CA CYS A 168 1.29 -3.64 -5.40
C CYS A 168 1.23 -3.09 -3.97
N TYR A 169 0.10 -3.21 -3.29
CA TYR A 169 -0.04 -2.81 -1.89
C TYR A 169 0.87 -3.61 -0.95
N LEU A 170 0.94 -4.93 -1.13
CA LEU A 170 1.87 -5.77 -0.36
C LEU A 170 3.34 -5.40 -0.61
N GLY A 171 3.68 -5.11 -1.87
CA GLY A 171 5.03 -4.65 -2.24
C GLY A 171 5.40 -3.32 -1.58
N LEU A 172 4.49 -2.35 -1.55
CA LEU A 172 4.67 -1.07 -0.87
C LEU A 172 4.82 -1.25 0.64
N LEU A 173 3.99 -2.10 1.25
CA LEU A 173 4.07 -2.43 2.67
C LEU A 173 5.42 -3.08 3.01
N ALA A 174 5.87 -4.04 2.21
CA ALA A 174 7.16 -4.68 2.37
C ALA A 174 8.33 -3.68 2.23
N ALA A 175 8.28 -2.80 1.22
CA ALA A 175 9.29 -1.76 1.02
C ALA A 175 9.34 -0.78 2.21
N ALA A 176 8.18 -0.37 2.73
CA ALA A 176 8.09 0.49 3.91
C ALA A 176 8.68 -0.20 5.15
N LEU A 177 8.33 -1.46 5.39
CA LEU A 177 8.85 -2.25 6.52
C LEU A 177 10.37 -2.42 6.43
N VAL A 178 10.90 -2.79 5.26
CA VAL A 178 12.34 -2.90 5.03
C VAL A 178 13.04 -1.57 5.29
N SER A 179 12.47 -0.45 4.82
CA SER A 179 13.01 0.89 5.05
C SER A 179 13.06 1.24 6.55
N VAL A 180 11.97 1.01 7.29
CA VAL A 180 11.91 1.25 8.74
C VAL A 180 12.95 0.42 9.49
N VAL A 181 13.01 -0.89 9.21
CA VAL A 181 13.97 -1.79 9.87
C VAL A 181 15.40 -1.37 9.55
N HIS A 182 15.71 -1.07 8.30
CA HIS A 182 17.05 -0.65 7.88
C HIS A 182 17.49 0.63 8.59
N ASN A 183 16.66 1.68 8.58
CA ASN A 183 16.94 2.95 9.24
C ASN A 183 17.12 2.79 10.76
N THR A 184 16.26 2.00 11.39
CA THR A 184 16.34 1.68 12.81
C THR A 184 17.67 0.99 13.14
N VAL A 185 18.01 -0.06 12.40
CA VAL A 185 19.26 -0.82 12.64
C VAL A 185 20.50 0.08 12.47
N LEU A 186 20.53 0.94 11.44
CA LEU A 186 21.64 1.86 11.24
C LEU A 186 21.83 2.81 12.43
N LEU A 187 20.75 3.49 12.84
CA LEU A 187 20.82 4.47 13.91
C LEU A 187 21.14 3.85 15.27
N TYR A 188 20.55 2.66 15.55
CA TYR A 188 20.85 1.95 16.79
C TYR A 188 22.27 1.40 16.84
N ARG A 189 22.79 0.86 15.73
CA ARG A 189 24.20 0.41 15.65
C ARG A 189 25.16 1.57 15.83
N PHE A 190 24.90 2.71 15.21
CA PHE A 190 25.68 3.92 15.37
C PHE A 190 25.68 4.36 16.84
N SER A 191 24.50 4.55 17.44
CA SER A 191 24.38 4.92 18.85
C SER A 191 25.05 3.91 19.80
N ALA A 192 24.93 2.61 19.55
CA ALA A 192 25.58 1.58 20.40
C ALA A 192 27.11 1.62 20.30
N ARG A 193 27.68 1.98 19.14
CA ARG A 193 29.14 2.20 19.00
C ARG A 193 29.58 3.42 19.83
N LEU A 194 28.86 4.52 19.70
CA LEU A 194 29.16 5.75 20.48
C LEU A 194 29.06 5.49 21.99
N THR A 195 28.06 4.77 22.47
CA THR A 195 27.91 4.43 23.91
C THR A 195 29.08 3.60 24.44
N ARG A 196 29.73 2.81 23.56
CA ARG A 196 30.94 2.05 23.91
C ARG A 196 32.22 2.90 23.83
N GLY A 197 32.11 4.21 23.56
CA GLY A 197 33.24 5.12 23.42
C GLY A 197 33.97 5.03 22.07
N ALA A 198 33.38 4.36 21.07
CA ALA A 198 33.97 4.32 19.75
C ALA A 198 33.75 5.65 19.03
N GLU A 199 34.84 6.19 18.46
CA GLU A 199 34.74 7.40 17.64
C GLU A 199 33.97 7.14 16.35
N PRO A 200 33.22 8.15 15.83
CA PRO A 200 32.58 8.06 14.51
C PRO A 200 33.59 7.84 13.37
N GLU A 201 33.20 7.01 12.40
CA GLU A 201 34.02 6.78 11.20
C GLU A 201 33.93 7.99 10.27
N ARG A 202 35.01 8.77 10.17
CA ARG A 202 35.06 10.08 9.51
C ARG A 202 35.15 10.03 7.99
N HIS A 203 35.58 8.87 7.43
CA HIS A 203 35.75 8.63 5.99
C HIS A 203 35.07 7.33 5.57
N LYS A 204 33.79 7.19 5.93
CA LYS A 204 33.03 6.03 5.55
C LYS A 204 32.83 5.96 4.04
N ASN A 205 33.07 4.79 3.46
CA ASN A 205 32.83 4.58 2.04
C ASN A 205 31.32 4.50 1.73
N TRP A 206 30.68 5.66 1.57
CA TRP A 206 29.25 5.78 1.26
C TRP A 206 28.88 5.18 -0.10
N ARG A 207 29.84 5.10 -1.06
CA ARG A 207 29.61 4.53 -2.41
C ARG A 207 29.28 3.05 -2.35
N LYS A 208 29.78 2.36 -1.31
CA LYS A 208 29.50 0.95 -1.05
C LYS A 208 28.09 0.76 -0.56
N GLY A 209 27.14 0.62 -1.45
CA GLY A 209 25.71 0.46 -1.13
C GLY A 209 24.81 1.54 -1.72
N ALA A 210 25.36 2.68 -2.11
CA ALA A 210 24.62 3.79 -2.72
C ALA A 210 23.76 3.34 -3.91
N GLY A 211 24.33 2.53 -4.81
CA GLY A 211 23.57 2.01 -5.96
C GLY A 211 22.36 1.18 -5.54
N ARG A 212 22.52 0.27 -4.58
CA ARG A 212 21.40 -0.57 -4.09
C ARG A 212 20.32 0.27 -3.41
N TYR A 213 20.75 1.26 -2.62
CA TYR A 213 19.82 2.17 -1.95
C TYR A 213 19.03 3.01 -2.95
N LEU A 214 19.70 3.62 -3.94
CA LEU A 214 19.05 4.42 -4.97
C LEU A 214 18.10 3.58 -5.85
N VAL A 215 18.56 2.39 -6.28
CA VAL A 215 17.72 1.46 -7.06
C VAL A 215 16.48 1.05 -6.26
N GLY A 216 16.64 0.67 -4.99
CA GLY A 216 15.50 0.31 -4.13
C GLY A 216 14.48 1.45 -3.99
N ARG A 217 14.97 2.69 -3.88
CA ARG A 217 14.10 3.89 -3.83
C ARG A 217 13.38 4.16 -5.13
N VAL A 218 14.06 4.05 -6.26
CA VAL A 218 13.44 4.22 -7.59
C VAL A 218 12.38 3.16 -7.79
N LEU A 219 12.65 1.89 -7.45
CA LEU A 219 11.67 0.82 -7.55
C LEU A 219 10.46 1.06 -6.63
N ALA A 220 10.66 1.51 -5.40
CA ALA A 220 9.56 1.85 -4.49
C ALA A 220 8.72 3.04 -5.02
N ALA A 221 9.36 4.06 -5.60
CA ALA A 221 8.66 5.19 -6.21
C ALA A 221 7.87 4.77 -7.45
N LEU A 222 8.46 3.93 -8.32
CA LEU A 222 7.76 3.38 -9.49
C LEU A 222 6.57 2.53 -9.08
N LEU A 223 6.72 1.66 -8.08
CA LEU A 223 5.63 0.84 -7.54
C LEU A 223 4.52 1.72 -6.96
N PHE A 224 4.86 2.80 -6.25
CA PHE A 224 3.89 3.75 -5.71
C PHE A 224 3.10 4.45 -6.83
N VAL A 225 3.79 4.96 -7.86
CA VAL A 225 3.13 5.58 -9.02
C VAL A 225 2.23 4.57 -9.74
N LEU A 226 2.72 3.35 -9.97
CA LEU A 226 1.95 2.28 -10.59
C LEU A 226 0.68 1.96 -9.79
N THR A 227 0.79 1.89 -8.46
CA THR A 227 -0.37 1.65 -7.58
C THR A 227 -1.40 2.77 -7.71
N ILE A 228 -0.97 4.04 -7.71
CA ILE A 228 -1.87 5.19 -7.91
C ILE A 228 -2.56 5.12 -9.26
N VAL A 229 -1.78 4.97 -10.34
CA VAL A 229 -2.33 4.91 -11.71
C VAL A 229 -3.34 3.77 -11.84
N TRP A 230 -3.01 2.59 -11.31
CA TRP A 230 -3.90 1.43 -11.36
C TRP A 230 -5.18 1.62 -10.53
N THR A 231 -5.08 2.24 -9.35
CA THR A 231 -6.26 2.56 -8.51
C THR A 231 -7.22 3.48 -9.25
N PHE A 232 -6.73 4.55 -9.88
CA PHE A 232 -7.57 5.47 -10.65
C PHE A 232 -8.09 4.84 -11.95
N ALA A 233 -7.26 4.10 -12.67
CA ALA A 233 -7.68 3.39 -13.88
C ALA A 233 -8.73 2.33 -13.55
N GLY A 234 -8.54 1.53 -12.49
CA GLY A 234 -9.48 0.51 -12.05
C GLY A 234 -10.85 1.09 -11.71
N SER A 235 -10.87 2.18 -10.92
CA SER A 235 -12.13 2.85 -10.58
C SER A 235 -12.86 3.46 -11.78
N ALA A 236 -12.12 3.98 -12.77
CA ALA A 236 -12.70 4.49 -14.01
C ALA A 236 -13.25 3.36 -14.89
N MET A 237 -12.52 2.23 -14.98
CA MET A 237 -12.96 1.04 -15.71
C MET A 237 -14.20 0.40 -15.09
N GLU A 238 -14.27 0.32 -13.77
CA GLU A 238 -15.44 -0.18 -13.04
C GLU A 238 -16.68 0.69 -13.31
N LYS A 239 -16.54 2.03 -13.21
CA LYS A 239 -17.62 2.96 -13.52
C LYS A 239 -18.10 2.89 -14.97
N SER A 240 -17.20 2.68 -15.91
CA SER A 240 -17.53 2.55 -17.35
C SER A 240 -17.97 1.13 -17.72
N ARG A 241 -18.02 0.18 -16.78
CA ARG A 241 -18.25 -1.27 -17.04
C ARG A 241 -17.36 -1.80 -18.17
N HIS A 242 -16.14 -1.28 -18.28
CA HIS A 242 -15.22 -1.66 -19.34
C HIS A 242 -14.90 -3.16 -19.27
N GLY A 243 -15.13 -3.87 -20.38
CA GLY A 243 -14.95 -5.31 -20.48
C GLY A 243 -16.17 -6.13 -20.05
N SER A 244 -17.26 -5.53 -19.59
CA SER A 244 -18.53 -6.23 -19.42
C SER A 244 -19.22 -6.39 -20.79
N ILE A 245 -19.80 -7.56 -20.99
CA ILE A 245 -20.56 -7.91 -22.19
C ILE A 245 -22.04 -7.85 -21.81
N PRO A 246 -22.88 -7.12 -22.56
CA PRO A 246 -24.32 -7.19 -22.37
C PRO A 246 -24.81 -8.65 -22.40
N LEU A 247 -25.73 -9.02 -21.51
CA LEU A 247 -26.15 -10.39 -21.40
C LEU A 247 -26.76 -10.91 -22.71
N GLU A 248 -27.40 -10.07 -23.49
CA GLU A 248 -27.96 -10.39 -24.82
C GLU A 248 -26.90 -10.84 -25.84
N ASP A 249 -25.69 -10.32 -25.72
CA ASP A 249 -24.58 -10.62 -26.64
C ASP A 249 -23.68 -11.79 -26.14
N TYR A 250 -23.92 -12.27 -24.92
CA TYR A 250 -23.10 -13.32 -24.32
C TYR A 250 -23.57 -14.70 -24.69
N THR A 251 -22.76 -15.45 -25.44
CA THR A 251 -23.14 -16.79 -26.00
C THR A 251 -22.38 -17.96 -25.37
N ALA A 252 -21.35 -17.68 -24.55
CA ALA A 252 -20.56 -18.75 -23.94
C ALA A 252 -21.33 -19.43 -22.79
N PRO A 253 -21.12 -20.75 -22.55
CA PRO A 253 -21.78 -21.45 -21.45
C PRO A 253 -21.32 -20.88 -20.09
N LEU A 254 -22.27 -20.66 -19.19
CA LEU A 254 -22.01 -20.23 -17.82
C LEU A 254 -21.76 -21.47 -16.94
N PRO A 255 -20.80 -21.41 -15.99
CA PRO A 255 -20.51 -22.52 -15.07
C PRO A 255 -21.46 -22.52 -13.84
N PHE A 256 -22.64 -21.94 -13.97
CA PHE A 256 -23.65 -21.82 -12.92
C PHE A 256 -25.03 -21.60 -13.58
N ALA A 257 -26.08 -21.72 -12.77
CA ALA A 257 -27.46 -21.47 -13.22
C ALA A 257 -27.67 -19.96 -13.49
N ALA A 258 -28.17 -19.64 -14.67
CA ALA A 258 -28.56 -18.27 -15.06
C ALA A 258 -29.98 -17.96 -14.59
N LEU A 259 -30.43 -16.71 -14.76
CA LEU A 259 -31.77 -16.28 -14.34
C LEU A 259 -32.89 -17.10 -15.02
N ASP A 260 -32.68 -17.49 -16.27
CA ASP A 260 -33.63 -18.36 -17.04
C ASP A 260 -33.80 -19.74 -16.39
N ASP A 261 -32.73 -20.31 -15.83
CA ASP A 261 -32.77 -21.61 -15.16
C ASP A 261 -33.62 -21.55 -13.87
N TYR A 262 -33.50 -20.45 -13.12
CA TYR A 262 -34.33 -20.20 -11.93
C TYR A 262 -35.79 -19.93 -12.29
N ALA A 263 -36.05 -19.34 -13.44
CA ALA A 263 -37.39 -19.02 -13.90
C ALA A 263 -38.07 -20.21 -14.59
N GLY A 264 -37.30 -21.24 -15.00
CA GLY A 264 -37.76 -22.36 -15.78
C GLY A 264 -38.26 -22.03 -17.21
N GLN A 265 -38.06 -20.79 -17.63
CA GLN A 265 -38.44 -20.27 -18.95
C GLN A 265 -37.60 -19.01 -19.28
N PRO A 266 -37.48 -18.65 -20.58
CA PRO A 266 -36.73 -17.44 -20.97
C PRO A 266 -37.24 -16.20 -20.29
N VAL A 267 -36.30 -15.37 -19.77
CA VAL A 267 -36.56 -14.12 -19.06
C VAL A 267 -36.40 -12.94 -20.02
N ALA A 268 -37.44 -12.12 -20.12
CA ALA A 268 -37.31 -10.83 -20.78
C ALA A 268 -36.50 -9.90 -19.88
N LEU A 269 -35.33 -9.46 -20.34
CA LEU A 269 -34.47 -8.56 -19.62
C LEU A 269 -35.09 -7.16 -19.56
N ASP A 270 -35.05 -6.52 -18.40
CA ASP A 270 -35.54 -5.16 -18.21
C ASP A 270 -34.61 -4.17 -18.92
N ALA A 271 -35.01 -3.69 -20.11
CA ALA A 271 -34.29 -2.67 -20.87
C ALA A 271 -34.30 -1.30 -20.18
N ASP A 272 -35.35 -1.03 -19.37
CA ASP A 272 -35.57 0.25 -18.67
C ASP A 272 -34.95 0.30 -17.25
N ALA A 273 -34.31 -0.77 -16.79
CA ALA A 273 -33.60 -0.80 -15.50
C ALA A 273 -32.28 -0.01 -15.53
N ALA A 274 -32.22 1.08 -16.31
CA ALA A 274 -31.10 2.01 -16.25
C ALA A 274 -31.03 2.67 -14.85
N PRO A 275 -29.86 2.65 -14.18
CA PRO A 275 -28.53 2.49 -14.74
C PRO A 275 -27.96 1.05 -14.72
N VAL A 276 -28.76 0.03 -14.42
CA VAL A 276 -28.29 -1.35 -14.15
C VAL A 276 -28.68 -2.26 -15.32
N ALA A 277 -27.96 -2.17 -16.45
CA ALA A 277 -28.12 -3.15 -17.53
C ALA A 277 -27.58 -4.52 -17.11
N SER A 278 -28.29 -5.62 -17.51
CA SER A 278 -27.82 -7.00 -17.32
C SER A 278 -26.52 -7.24 -18.07
N PHE A 279 -25.51 -7.82 -17.42
CA PHE A 279 -24.19 -8.02 -18.01
C PHE A 279 -23.46 -9.25 -17.45
N VAL A 280 -22.46 -9.67 -18.21
CA VAL A 280 -21.45 -10.64 -17.79
C VAL A 280 -20.08 -9.98 -17.88
N LEU A 281 -19.30 -10.09 -16.82
CA LEU A 281 -17.90 -9.68 -16.79
C LEU A 281 -17.02 -10.90 -16.57
N VAL A 282 -16.14 -11.19 -17.52
CA VAL A 282 -15.19 -12.30 -17.43
C VAL A 282 -13.79 -11.70 -17.30
N GLN A 283 -13.11 -12.01 -16.21
CA GLN A 283 -11.76 -11.50 -15.93
C GLN A 283 -10.79 -12.61 -15.52
N ARG A 284 -9.51 -12.37 -15.75
CA ARG A 284 -8.42 -13.21 -15.24
C ARG A 284 -7.72 -12.49 -14.11
N LEU A 285 -7.86 -13.02 -12.91
CA LEU A 285 -7.20 -12.50 -11.72
C LEU A 285 -5.98 -13.36 -11.36
N PRO A 286 -4.94 -12.80 -10.72
CA PRO A 286 -3.73 -13.55 -10.38
C PRO A 286 -3.98 -14.79 -9.50
N LEU A 287 -4.95 -14.70 -8.59
CA LEU A 287 -5.30 -15.77 -7.65
C LEU A 287 -6.56 -16.54 -8.05
N ALA A 288 -7.33 -16.02 -9.00
CA ALA A 288 -8.49 -16.68 -9.61
C ALA A 288 -8.42 -16.50 -11.14
N PRO A 289 -7.75 -17.44 -11.86
CA PRO A 289 -7.58 -17.36 -13.31
C PRO A 289 -8.90 -17.24 -14.08
N THR A 290 -10.00 -17.70 -13.50
CA THR A 290 -11.35 -17.48 -14.02
C THR A 290 -12.16 -16.78 -12.93
N PHE A 291 -12.58 -15.54 -13.21
CA PHE A 291 -13.53 -14.78 -12.41
C PHE A 291 -14.65 -14.32 -13.31
N ILE A 292 -15.89 -14.66 -12.94
CA ILE A 292 -17.09 -14.28 -13.68
C ILE A 292 -18.03 -13.57 -12.71
N LYS A 293 -18.37 -12.33 -13.05
CA LYS A 293 -19.44 -11.56 -12.40
C LYS A 293 -20.61 -11.47 -13.35
N TYR A 294 -21.75 -11.96 -12.90
CA TYR A 294 -23.00 -12.00 -13.65
C TYR A 294 -24.06 -11.20 -12.91
N GLU A 295 -24.76 -10.36 -13.64
CA GLU A 295 -25.88 -9.57 -13.14
C GLU A 295 -26.98 -9.59 -14.18
N ALA A 296 -28.18 -10.04 -13.79
CA ALA A 296 -29.35 -10.08 -14.64
C ALA A 296 -30.58 -9.57 -13.91
N HIS A 297 -31.35 -8.74 -14.60
CA HIS A 297 -32.62 -8.19 -14.14
C HIS A 297 -33.68 -8.46 -15.18
N GLY A 298 -34.84 -8.99 -14.78
CA GLY A 298 -35.87 -9.27 -15.75
C GLY A 298 -37.09 -9.95 -15.18
N GLN A 299 -38.03 -10.27 -16.08
CA GLN A 299 -39.29 -10.92 -15.79
C GLN A 299 -39.56 -12.05 -16.77
N ALA A 300 -39.94 -13.23 -16.27
CA ALA A 300 -40.33 -14.40 -17.03
C ALA A 300 -41.83 -14.40 -17.25
N GLY A 301 -42.30 -14.03 -18.46
CA GLY A 301 -43.73 -13.97 -18.77
C GLY A 301 -44.52 -13.00 -17.88
N ALA A 302 -45.83 -13.05 -17.94
CA ALA A 302 -46.71 -12.14 -17.21
C ALA A 302 -46.80 -12.45 -15.69
N ASN A 303 -46.70 -13.75 -15.33
CA ASN A 303 -46.88 -14.22 -13.93
C ASN A 303 -45.67 -15.03 -13.43
N GLY A 304 -44.54 -15.06 -14.16
CA GLY A 304 -43.37 -15.80 -13.77
C GLY A 304 -42.42 -15.00 -12.86
N LEU A 305 -41.22 -15.54 -12.63
CA LEU A 305 -40.17 -14.92 -11.84
C LEU A 305 -39.89 -13.49 -12.34
N ARG A 306 -40.10 -12.55 -11.47
CA ARG A 306 -39.60 -11.19 -11.63
C ARG A 306 -38.52 -10.97 -10.57
N GLY A 307 -37.30 -10.69 -11.02
CA GLY A 307 -36.19 -10.63 -10.06
C GLY A 307 -34.90 -10.10 -10.61
N ALA A 308 -33.92 -10.09 -9.71
CA ALA A 308 -32.53 -9.75 -10.00
C ALA A 308 -31.62 -10.86 -9.48
N LEU A 309 -30.73 -11.35 -10.33
CA LEU A 309 -29.74 -12.36 -9.99
C LEU A 309 -28.35 -11.79 -10.07
N TYR A 310 -27.60 -11.90 -8.98
CA TYR A 310 -26.18 -11.54 -8.88
C TYR A 310 -25.39 -12.81 -8.60
N VAL A 311 -24.39 -13.10 -9.44
CA VAL A 311 -23.53 -14.26 -9.27
C VAL A 311 -22.08 -13.85 -9.40
N GLU A 312 -21.27 -14.35 -8.48
CA GLU A 312 -19.81 -14.26 -8.53
C GLU A 312 -19.24 -15.69 -8.53
N TYR A 313 -18.52 -16.02 -9.59
CA TYR A 313 -17.88 -17.32 -9.75
C TYR A 313 -16.38 -17.15 -9.82
N TYR A 314 -15.67 -17.93 -9.03
CA TYR A 314 -14.20 -17.93 -8.96
C TYR A 314 -13.68 -19.35 -9.19
N GLU A 315 -12.68 -19.48 -10.05
CA GLU A 315 -11.84 -20.64 -10.14
C GLU A 315 -10.46 -20.28 -9.59
N CYS A 316 -10.18 -20.70 -8.36
CA CYS A 316 -8.99 -20.31 -7.61
C CYS A 316 -7.78 -21.17 -8.01
N ILE A 317 -6.57 -20.64 -7.81
CA ILE A 317 -5.32 -21.38 -8.06
C ILE A 317 -5.12 -22.55 -7.10
N THR A 318 -5.74 -22.52 -5.90
CA THR A 318 -5.64 -23.58 -4.91
C THR A 318 -6.98 -23.87 -4.23
N PRO A 319 -7.26 -25.13 -3.83
CA PRO A 319 -8.45 -25.46 -3.06
C PRO A 319 -8.50 -24.80 -1.69
N GLN A 320 -7.32 -24.53 -1.07
CA GLN A 320 -7.25 -23.88 0.23
C GLN A 320 -7.74 -22.42 0.16
N LEU A 321 -7.39 -21.70 -0.92
CA LEU A 321 -7.91 -20.36 -1.15
C LEU A 321 -9.42 -20.39 -1.35
N ALA A 322 -9.92 -21.29 -2.19
CA ALA A 322 -11.35 -21.47 -2.42
C ALA A 322 -12.11 -21.76 -1.10
N GLN A 323 -11.55 -22.63 -0.26
CA GLN A 323 -12.15 -22.95 1.03
C GLN A 323 -12.17 -21.74 2.00
N THR A 324 -11.16 -20.87 1.93
CA THR A 324 -11.12 -19.65 2.74
C THR A 324 -12.17 -18.64 2.25
N MET A 325 -12.25 -18.41 0.93
CA MET A 325 -13.27 -17.56 0.31
C MET A 325 -14.68 -18.07 0.59
N TYR A 326 -14.89 -19.40 0.53
CA TYR A 326 -16.16 -20.02 0.91
C TYR A 326 -16.56 -19.71 2.35
N ARG A 327 -15.62 -19.83 3.32
CA ARG A 327 -15.90 -19.52 4.74
C ARG A 327 -16.27 -18.05 4.94
N GLU A 328 -15.57 -17.14 4.27
CA GLU A 328 -15.91 -15.73 4.30
C GLU A 328 -17.25 -15.44 3.65
N GLY A 329 -17.52 -15.98 2.45
CA GLY A 329 -18.76 -15.82 1.74
C GLY A 329 -19.96 -16.40 2.53
N LYS A 330 -19.77 -17.58 3.15
CA LYS A 330 -20.79 -18.18 4.00
C LYS A 330 -21.11 -17.34 5.25
N ALA A 331 -20.09 -16.76 5.86
CA ALA A 331 -20.28 -15.94 7.07
C ALA A 331 -20.95 -14.59 6.77
N ASN A 332 -20.67 -14.00 5.59
CA ASN A 332 -21.02 -12.60 5.29
C ASN A 332 -21.96 -12.45 4.08
N GLY A 333 -22.21 -13.52 3.33
CA GLY A 333 -23.06 -13.50 2.15
C GLY A 333 -22.51 -12.71 0.97
N LEU A 334 -23.40 -12.12 0.18
CA LEU A 334 -23.08 -11.32 -1.01
C LEU A 334 -23.80 -9.96 -0.93
N HIS A 335 -23.13 -8.87 -1.29
CA HIS A 335 -23.66 -7.49 -1.25
C HIS A 335 -24.31 -7.10 0.10
N ASN A 336 -23.70 -7.52 1.22
CA ASN A 336 -24.22 -7.33 2.59
C ASN A 336 -25.52 -8.07 2.91
N PHE A 337 -25.96 -8.98 2.05
CA PHE A 337 -27.05 -9.90 2.35
C PHE A 337 -26.46 -11.20 2.91
N PRO A 338 -26.80 -11.57 4.16
CA PRO A 338 -26.29 -12.79 4.77
C PRO A 338 -26.83 -14.03 4.06
N GLU A 339 -26.17 -15.17 4.24
CA GLU A 339 -26.66 -16.45 3.72
C GLU A 339 -28.08 -16.71 4.23
N THR A 340 -28.99 -17.12 3.32
CA THR A 340 -30.37 -17.41 3.66
C THR A 340 -30.44 -18.61 4.61
N ALA A 341 -31.10 -18.48 5.73
CA ALA A 341 -31.31 -19.56 6.67
C ALA A 341 -32.16 -20.68 6.03
N ALA A 342 -31.84 -21.92 6.36
CA ALA A 342 -32.50 -23.08 5.75
C ALA A 342 -34.01 -23.16 6.07
N ASP A 343 -34.43 -22.49 7.12
CA ASP A 343 -35.80 -22.40 7.64
C ASP A 343 -36.46 -21.04 7.36
N ALA A 344 -35.87 -20.22 6.50
CA ALA A 344 -36.45 -18.91 6.17
C ALA A 344 -37.84 -19.11 5.51
N ALA A 345 -38.87 -18.54 6.16
CA ALA A 345 -40.24 -18.64 5.71
C ALA A 345 -40.53 -17.80 4.45
N ASN A 346 -39.61 -16.91 4.07
CA ASN A 346 -39.81 -15.95 3.00
C ASN A 346 -38.64 -16.06 1.99
N GLY A 347 -38.93 -16.56 0.78
CA GLY A 347 -37.96 -16.77 -0.29
C GLY A 347 -37.64 -15.50 -1.11
N SER A 348 -38.08 -14.31 -0.68
CA SER A 348 -37.88 -13.05 -1.43
C SER A 348 -36.39 -12.73 -1.69
N ILE A 349 -35.50 -13.20 -0.83
CA ILE A 349 -34.05 -13.07 -0.97
C ILE A 349 -33.42 -14.42 -0.74
N TYR A 350 -32.71 -14.90 -1.75
CA TYR A 350 -31.93 -16.14 -1.68
C TYR A 350 -30.46 -15.81 -1.83
N CYS A 351 -29.65 -16.06 -0.81
CA CYS A 351 -28.22 -15.87 -0.81
C CYS A 351 -27.50 -17.17 -0.42
N ARG A 352 -26.57 -17.63 -1.25
CA ARG A 352 -25.79 -18.87 -1.03
C ARG A 352 -24.37 -18.71 -1.49
N THR A 353 -23.49 -19.39 -0.76
CA THR A 353 -22.10 -19.59 -1.16
C THR A 353 -21.83 -21.11 -1.25
N LEU A 354 -21.29 -21.56 -2.35
CA LEU A 354 -20.94 -22.96 -2.60
C LEU A 354 -19.45 -23.08 -2.92
N VAL A 355 -18.88 -24.27 -2.67
CA VAL A 355 -17.49 -24.58 -3.00
C VAL A 355 -17.39 -26.01 -3.52
N ASP A 356 -16.62 -26.21 -4.59
CA ASP A 356 -16.27 -27.52 -5.13
C ASP A 356 -14.81 -27.50 -5.62
N GLY A 357 -13.95 -28.26 -4.94
CA GLY A 357 -12.52 -28.26 -5.20
C GLY A 357 -11.89 -26.86 -5.08
N ASN A 358 -11.48 -26.31 -6.22
CA ASN A 358 -10.91 -24.94 -6.32
C ASN A 358 -11.92 -23.88 -6.81
N LYS A 359 -13.20 -24.25 -6.96
CA LYS A 359 -14.25 -23.38 -7.47
C LYS A 359 -15.10 -22.83 -6.32
N VAL A 360 -15.47 -21.56 -6.39
CA VAL A 360 -16.37 -20.88 -5.44
C VAL A 360 -17.47 -20.21 -6.23
N LEU A 361 -18.70 -20.39 -5.78
CA LEU A 361 -19.88 -19.74 -6.34
C LEU A 361 -20.59 -18.97 -5.23
N ARG A 362 -20.88 -17.70 -5.47
CA ARG A 362 -21.69 -16.84 -4.62
C ARG A 362 -22.89 -16.38 -5.41
N VAL A 363 -24.07 -16.59 -4.88
CA VAL A 363 -25.35 -16.29 -5.54
C VAL A 363 -26.20 -15.44 -4.63
N LEU A 364 -26.84 -14.41 -5.20
CA LEU A 364 -27.85 -13.59 -4.56
C LEU A 364 -28.98 -13.36 -5.55
N LEU A 365 -30.15 -13.90 -5.25
CA LEU A 365 -31.38 -13.75 -6.03
C LEU A 365 -32.42 -12.96 -5.23
N PHE A 366 -32.95 -11.92 -5.84
CA PHE A 366 -34.12 -11.20 -5.37
C PHE A 366 -35.36 -11.65 -6.17
N GLN A 367 -36.44 -11.96 -5.48
CA GLN A 367 -37.74 -12.28 -6.07
C GLN A 367 -38.74 -11.19 -5.72
N TYR A 368 -39.30 -10.52 -6.74
CA TYR A 368 -40.22 -9.37 -6.58
C TYR A 368 -41.68 -9.77 -6.84
N GLN A 369 -41.95 -11.01 -7.30
CA GLN A 369 -43.29 -11.51 -7.50
C GLN A 369 -43.98 -11.89 -6.18
N GLU A 370 -45.32 -11.95 -6.18
CA GLU A 370 -46.12 -12.36 -5.00
C GLU A 370 -45.94 -13.85 -4.66
N GLU A 371 -45.97 -14.73 -5.68
CA GLU A 371 -45.74 -16.16 -5.52
C GLU A 371 -44.25 -16.47 -5.70
N GLN A 372 -43.58 -16.72 -4.61
CA GLN A 372 -42.13 -16.94 -4.57
C GLN A 372 -41.80 -18.41 -4.83
N ILE A 373 -40.71 -18.66 -5.55
CA ILE A 373 -40.15 -19.98 -5.74
C ILE A 373 -39.65 -20.51 -4.38
N PRO A 374 -40.03 -21.76 -4.00
CA PRO A 374 -39.61 -22.32 -2.72
C PRO A 374 -38.10 -22.44 -2.58
N LEU A 375 -37.59 -22.20 -1.38
CA LEU A 375 -36.16 -22.21 -1.08
C LEU A 375 -35.46 -23.51 -1.47
N GLN A 376 -36.15 -24.66 -1.29
CA GLN A 376 -35.62 -26.00 -1.66
C GLN A 376 -35.40 -26.14 -3.17
N GLU A 377 -36.27 -25.57 -3.98
CA GLU A 377 -36.17 -25.56 -5.42
C GLU A 377 -35.03 -24.64 -5.88
N LEU A 378 -34.93 -23.45 -5.34
CA LEU A 378 -33.82 -22.53 -5.60
C LEU A 378 -32.46 -23.17 -5.27
N GLU A 379 -32.40 -23.89 -4.15
CA GLU A 379 -31.18 -24.57 -3.73
C GLU A 379 -30.81 -25.74 -4.66
N ALA A 380 -31.81 -26.48 -5.13
CA ALA A 380 -31.62 -27.56 -6.09
C ALA A 380 -31.10 -27.06 -7.45
N ILE A 381 -31.69 -25.97 -7.96
CA ILE A 381 -31.25 -25.29 -9.20
C ILE A 381 -29.80 -24.78 -9.07
N CYS A 382 -29.52 -24.07 -7.96
CA CYS A 382 -28.19 -23.54 -7.70
C CYS A 382 -27.10 -24.64 -7.66
N LYS A 383 -27.36 -25.73 -6.94
CA LYS A 383 -26.45 -26.89 -6.85
C LYS A 383 -26.28 -27.63 -8.16
N SER A 384 -27.37 -27.86 -8.89
CA SER A 384 -27.30 -28.57 -10.19
C SER A 384 -26.52 -27.76 -11.23
N GLY A 385 -26.74 -26.46 -11.31
CA GLY A 385 -26.01 -25.56 -12.21
C GLY A 385 -24.51 -25.54 -11.90
N PHE A 386 -24.15 -25.48 -10.60
CA PHE A 386 -22.75 -25.49 -10.17
C PHE A 386 -22.06 -26.82 -10.38
N ALA A 387 -22.73 -27.95 -10.12
CA ALA A 387 -22.20 -29.31 -10.34
C ALA A 387 -22.00 -29.63 -11.81
N ALA A 388 -22.82 -29.10 -12.72
CA ALA A 388 -22.67 -29.28 -14.17
C ALA A 388 -21.35 -28.68 -14.68
N SER A 389 -20.84 -27.64 -14.06
CA SER A 389 -19.55 -27.03 -14.40
C SER A 389 -18.34 -27.95 -14.16
N GLY A 390 -18.46 -28.95 -13.31
CA GLY A 390 -17.40 -29.93 -13.01
C GLY A 390 -17.25 -31.06 -14.04
N LYS A 391 -18.22 -31.23 -14.95
CA LYS A 391 -18.23 -32.31 -15.92
C LYS A 391 -17.77 -31.92 -17.33
N SER A 392 -17.53 -30.63 -17.58
CA SER A 392 -17.14 -30.09 -18.89
C SER A 392 -15.67 -29.67 -19.01
N ALA A 393 -14.78 -30.16 -18.13
CA ALA A 393 -13.33 -29.93 -18.18
C ALA A 393 -12.57 -31.21 -18.61
#